data_7443828b8f958b45ead890052dceb193
#
_entry.id   7443828b8f958b45ead890052dceb193
#
_cell.length_a   1.000
_cell.length_b   1.000
_cell.length_c   1.000
_cell.angle_alpha   90.00
_cell.angle_beta   90.00
_cell.angle_gamma   90.00
#
_symmetry.space_group_name_H-M   'P 1'
#
loop_
_entity.id
_entity.type
_entity.pdbx_description
1 polymer ?
#
loop_
_entity_poly.entity_id
_entity_poly.type
_entity_poly.pdbx_seq_one_letter_code
_entity_poly.pdbx_strand_id
1 'polypeptide(L)'
;MPYSQKIIDAVAKTPKSLGNQLGRWAVYHDFPVTKIAKALGVTRQTVYNWFTGTEVFVGYRDRAEFLLKILQTSNNADAAWRTICREYNLTP
;
A
#
# COMPACT_ATOMS: atom_id res chain seq x y z
N MET A 1 -12.48 -0.23 -10.37
CA MET A 1 -11.85 -0.07 -9.05
C MET A 1 -10.90 -1.23 -8.83
N PRO A 2 -9.67 -0.99 -8.37
CA PRO A 2 -8.68 -2.07 -8.15
C PRO A 2 -8.99 -2.95 -6.94
N TYR A 3 -9.96 -2.56 -6.09
CA TYR A 3 -10.30 -3.32 -4.89
C TYR A 3 -11.76 -3.72 -4.90
N SER A 4 -12.02 -5.00 -4.54
CA SER A 4 -13.39 -5.48 -4.38
C SER A 4 -14.02 -4.88 -3.13
N GLN A 5 -15.34 -4.86 -3.07
CA GLN A 5 -16.05 -4.38 -1.88
C GLN A 5 -15.69 -5.20 -0.65
N LYS A 6 -15.46 -6.50 -0.84
CA LYS A 6 -15.04 -7.37 0.26
C LYS A 6 -13.72 -6.90 0.89
N ILE A 7 -12.75 -6.54 0.07
CA ILE A 7 -11.46 -6.03 0.55
C ILE A 7 -11.63 -4.66 1.22
N ILE A 8 -12.41 -3.77 0.61
CA ILE A 8 -12.68 -2.45 1.17
C ILE A 8 -13.29 -2.58 2.57
N ASP A 9 -14.27 -3.46 2.72
CA ASP A 9 -14.93 -3.68 4.01
C ASP A 9 -13.97 -4.28 5.04
N ALA A 10 -13.15 -5.25 4.63
CA ALA A 10 -12.18 -5.88 5.52
C ALA A 10 -11.15 -4.87 6.02
N VAL A 11 -10.66 -4.00 5.15
CA VAL A 11 -9.70 -2.95 5.52
C VAL A 11 -10.35 -1.98 6.51
N ALA A 12 -11.60 -1.59 6.27
CA ALA A 12 -12.32 -0.65 7.13
C ALA A 12 -12.56 -1.21 8.54
N LYS A 13 -12.73 -2.52 8.66
CA LYS A 13 -12.99 -3.19 9.95
C LYS A 13 -11.72 -3.51 10.72
N THR A 14 -10.57 -3.48 10.08
CA THR A 14 -9.30 -3.83 10.72
C THR A 14 -8.76 -2.66 11.53
N PRO A 15 -8.26 -2.89 12.75
CA PRO A 15 -7.61 -1.82 13.52
C PRO A 15 -6.44 -1.21 12.78
N LYS A 16 -6.20 0.07 12.97
CA LYS A 16 -5.12 0.78 12.29
C LYS A 16 -3.76 0.26 12.74
N SER A 17 -2.97 -0.17 11.75
CA SER A 17 -1.57 -0.55 11.90
C SER A 17 -0.84 0.04 10.70
N LEU A 18 0.47 -0.13 10.61
CA LEU A 18 1.19 0.35 9.42
C LEU A 18 0.61 -0.28 8.15
N GLY A 19 0.43 -1.60 8.13
CA GLY A 19 -0.12 -2.29 6.96
C GLY A 19 -1.55 -1.89 6.67
N ASN A 20 -2.37 -1.74 7.70
CA ASN A 20 -3.77 -1.32 7.52
C ASN A 20 -3.86 0.12 6.98
N GLN A 21 -3.00 1.02 7.45
CA GLN A 21 -2.96 2.38 6.93
C GLN A 21 -2.57 2.42 5.46
N LEU A 22 -1.63 1.56 5.03
CA LEU A 22 -1.33 1.40 3.62
C LEU A 22 -2.58 1.00 2.84
N GLY A 23 -3.35 0.05 3.38
CA GLY A 23 -4.59 -0.39 2.75
C GLY A 23 -5.62 0.71 2.65
N ARG A 24 -5.80 1.48 3.71
CA ARG A 24 -6.77 2.58 3.72
C ARG A 24 -6.43 3.64 2.67
N TRP A 25 -5.17 4.03 2.57
CA TRP A 25 -4.74 5.01 1.59
C TRP A 25 -4.74 4.45 0.16
N ALA A 26 -4.41 3.16 0.00
CA ALA A 26 -4.48 2.51 -1.30
C ALA A 26 -5.93 2.48 -1.82
N VAL A 27 -6.88 2.15 -0.95
CA VAL A 27 -8.30 2.16 -1.30
C VAL A 27 -8.75 3.59 -1.64
N TYR A 28 -8.36 4.56 -0.83
CA TYR A 28 -8.74 5.96 -1.03
C TYR A 28 -8.29 6.49 -2.40
N HIS A 29 -7.08 6.17 -2.81
CA HIS A 29 -6.53 6.63 -4.10
C HIS A 29 -6.81 5.66 -5.26
N ASP A 30 -7.48 4.52 -5.03
CA ASP A 30 -7.57 3.43 -6.00
C ASP A 30 -6.18 2.98 -6.48
N PHE A 31 -5.22 2.95 -5.57
CA PHE A 31 -3.84 2.58 -5.86
C PHE A 31 -3.69 1.05 -5.84
N PRO A 32 -3.33 0.41 -6.97
CA PRO A 32 -3.36 -1.06 -7.06
C PRO A 32 -2.38 -1.75 -6.12
N VAL A 33 -2.83 -2.87 -5.53
CA VAL A 33 -1.98 -3.70 -4.67
C VAL A 33 -0.75 -4.22 -5.41
N THR A 34 -0.86 -4.46 -6.72
CA THR A 34 0.27 -4.93 -7.54
C THR A 34 1.43 -3.94 -7.54
N LYS A 35 1.13 -2.65 -7.51
CA LYS A 35 2.16 -1.61 -7.47
C LYS A 35 2.84 -1.55 -6.11
N ILE A 36 2.10 -1.75 -5.02
CA ILE A 36 2.68 -1.83 -3.68
C ILE A 36 3.60 -3.05 -3.59
N ALA A 37 3.12 -4.21 -4.05
CA ALA A 37 3.90 -5.43 -4.04
C ALA A 37 5.20 -5.28 -4.82
N LYS A 38 5.12 -4.65 -6.00
CA LYS A 38 6.30 -4.40 -6.83
C LYS A 38 7.29 -3.47 -6.14
N ALA A 39 6.80 -2.41 -5.52
CA ALA A 39 7.65 -1.43 -4.84
C ALA A 39 8.40 -2.05 -3.65
N LEU A 40 7.73 -2.91 -2.90
CA LEU A 40 8.30 -3.51 -1.69
C LEU A 40 8.96 -4.87 -1.93
N GLY A 41 8.81 -5.43 -3.14
CA GLY A 41 9.43 -6.71 -3.47
C GLY A 41 8.78 -7.91 -2.79
N VAL A 42 7.47 -7.86 -2.59
CA VAL A 42 6.69 -8.92 -1.96
C VAL A 42 5.54 -9.36 -2.85
N THR A 43 4.84 -10.42 -2.44
CA THR A 43 3.66 -10.87 -3.18
C THR A 43 2.44 -10.03 -2.86
N ARG A 44 1.44 -10.06 -3.77
CA ARG A 44 0.16 -9.39 -3.53
C ARG A 44 -0.53 -9.92 -2.28
N GLN A 45 -0.45 -11.23 -2.05
CA GLN A 45 -1.07 -11.84 -0.87
C GLN A 45 -0.47 -11.29 0.41
N THR A 46 0.84 -11.10 0.45
CA THR A 46 1.52 -10.50 1.61
C THR A 46 0.98 -9.10 1.87
N VAL A 47 0.80 -8.29 0.82
CA VAL A 47 0.26 -6.94 0.97
C VAL A 47 -1.17 -6.97 1.49
N TYR A 48 -2.03 -7.85 0.95
CA TYR A 48 -3.40 -8.00 1.46
C TYR A 48 -3.42 -8.44 2.92
N ASN A 49 -2.51 -9.33 3.32
CA ASN A 49 -2.40 -9.73 4.71
C ASN A 49 -2.08 -8.54 5.61
N TRP A 50 -1.19 -7.66 5.18
CA TRP A 50 -0.87 -6.43 5.93
C TRP A 50 -2.09 -5.53 6.05
N PHE A 51 -2.84 -5.36 4.96
CA PHE A 51 -4.04 -4.52 4.95
C PHE A 51 -5.07 -4.99 5.97
N THR A 52 -5.14 -6.30 6.19
CA THR A 52 -6.18 -6.91 7.03
C THR A 52 -5.68 -7.40 8.38
N GLY A 53 -4.52 -6.91 8.83
CA GLY A 53 -4.12 -7.08 10.23
C GLY A 53 -2.80 -7.76 10.49
N THR A 54 -2.20 -8.44 9.50
CA THR A 54 -0.89 -9.06 9.68
C THR A 54 0.16 -7.96 9.82
N GLU A 55 1.01 -8.08 10.83
CA GLU A 55 2.05 -7.11 11.10
C GLU A 55 3.10 -7.10 9.98
N VAL A 56 3.53 -5.91 9.58
CA VAL A 56 4.61 -5.76 8.60
C VAL A 56 5.92 -6.21 9.23
N PHE A 57 6.59 -7.18 8.60
CA PHE A 57 7.86 -7.69 9.09
C PHE A 57 8.88 -6.55 9.19
N VAL A 58 9.70 -6.59 10.25
CA VAL A 58 10.63 -5.51 10.57
C VAL A 58 11.54 -5.13 9.39
N GLY A 59 11.93 -6.11 8.58
CA GLY A 59 12.79 -5.87 7.41
C GLY A 59 12.15 -5.01 6.31
N TYR A 60 10.83 -4.88 6.31
CA TYR A 60 10.10 -4.08 5.33
C TYR A 60 9.54 -2.78 5.91
N ARG A 61 9.66 -2.61 7.23
CA ARG A 61 8.97 -1.52 7.93
C ARG A 61 9.35 -0.14 7.39
N ASP A 62 10.63 0.14 7.25
CA ASP A 62 11.08 1.47 6.81
C ASP A 62 10.57 1.79 5.40
N ARG A 63 10.66 0.82 4.48
CA ARG A 63 10.17 1.00 3.12
C ARG A 63 8.65 1.16 3.10
N ALA A 64 7.95 0.41 3.95
CA ALA A 64 6.49 0.52 4.04
C ALA A 64 6.08 1.87 4.62
N GLU A 65 6.77 2.37 5.62
CA GLU A 65 6.51 3.70 6.19
C GLU A 65 6.75 4.81 5.17
N PHE A 66 7.81 4.71 4.40
CA PHE A 66 8.10 5.67 3.35
C PHE A 66 7.03 5.65 2.26
N LEU A 67 6.60 4.45 1.86
CA LEU A 67 5.53 4.29 0.90
C LEU A 67 4.22 4.91 1.41
N LEU A 68 3.90 4.67 2.68
CA LEU A 68 2.71 5.26 3.31
C LEU A 68 2.76 6.78 3.24
N LYS A 69 3.91 7.37 3.55
CA LYS A 69 4.07 8.82 3.49
C LYS A 69 3.83 9.36 2.08
N ILE A 70 4.34 8.66 1.07
CA ILE A 70 4.11 9.05 -0.32
C ILE A 70 2.62 9.01 -0.66
N LEU A 71 1.91 7.94 -0.25
CA LEU A 71 0.47 7.84 -0.49
C LEU A 71 -0.31 8.94 0.24
N GLN A 72 0.10 9.28 1.45
CA GLN A 72 -0.56 10.32 2.24
C GLN A 72 -0.38 11.72 1.67
N THR A 73 0.76 11.98 1.02
CA THR A 73 1.12 13.32 0.55
C THR A 73 0.90 13.52 -0.94
N SER A 74 0.52 12.48 -1.67
CA SER A 74 0.25 12.57 -3.11
C SER A 74 -1.20 12.95 -3.38
N ASN A 75 -1.45 13.66 -4.47
CA ASN A 75 -2.79 14.11 -4.83
C ASN A 75 -3.66 12.99 -5.42
N ASN A 76 -3.03 12.02 -6.08
CA ASN A 76 -3.74 10.92 -6.72
C ASN A 76 -2.78 9.73 -6.94
N ALA A 77 -3.35 8.62 -7.44
CA ALA A 77 -2.57 7.39 -7.64
C ALA A 77 -1.42 7.57 -8.64
N ASP A 78 -1.64 8.30 -9.72
CA ASP A 78 -0.60 8.52 -10.73
C ASP A 78 0.58 9.32 -10.18
N ALA A 79 0.30 10.37 -9.42
CA ALA A 79 1.33 11.17 -8.76
C ALA A 79 2.12 10.32 -7.76
N ALA A 80 1.42 9.52 -6.97
CA ALA A 80 2.06 8.61 -6.02
C ALA A 80 2.97 7.61 -6.74
N TRP A 81 2.49 7.01 -7.84
CA TRP A 81 3.28 6.02 -8.58
C TRP A 81 4.54 6.63 -9.19
N ARG A 82 4.45 7.83 -9.74
CA ARG A 82 5.65 8.52 -10.28
C ARG A 82 6.69 8.75 -9.20
N THR A 83 6.26 9.18 -8.02
CA THR A 83 7.18 9.39 -6.90
C THR A 83 7.80 8.07 -6.45
N ILE A 84 6.99 7.02 -6.32
CA ILE A 84 7.46 5.69 -5.91
C ILE A 84 8.49 5.15 -6.91
N CYS A 85 8.20 5.24 -8.20
CA CYS A 85 9.14 4.76 -9.23
C CYS A 85 10.48 5.46 -9.13
N ARG A 86 10.47 6.77 -8.93
CA ARG A 86 11.70 7.55 -8.78
C ARG A 86 12.47 7.16 -7.52
N GLU A 87 11.79 7.07 -6.38
CA GLU A 87 12.43 6.83 -5.09
C GLU A 87 12.88 5.39 -4.91
N TYR A 88 12.19 4.44 -5.53
CA TYR A 88 12.49 3.01 -5.40
C TYR A 88 13.24 2.47 -6.64
N ASN A 89 13.61 3.33 -7.59
CA ASN A 89 14.30 2.96 -8.83
C ASN A 89 13.54 1.91 -9.63
N LEU A 90 12.24 2.10 -9.78
CA LEU A 90 11.38 1.18 -10.53
C LEU A 90 11.12 1.72 -11.94
N THR A 91 10.92 0.81 -12.88
CA THR A 91 10.42 1.16 -14.20
C THR A 91 8.89 1.31 -14.13
N PRO A 92 8.34 2.43 -14.54
CA PRO A 92 6.90 2.66 -14.50
C PRO A 92 6.08 1.66 -15.34
#